data_e72260ff408b6392eae144b39bc1ebec
#
_entry.id   e72260ff408b6392eae144b39bc1ebec
#
_cell.length_a   1.000
_cell.length_b   1.000
_cell.length_c   1.000
_cell.angle_alpha   90.00
_cell.angle_beta   90.00
_cell.angle_gamma   90.00
#
_symmetry.space_group_name_H-M   'P 1'
#
loop_
_entity.id
_entity.type
_entity.pdbx_description
1 polymer ?
#
loop_
_entity_poly.entity_id
_entity_poly.type
_entity_poly.pdbx_seq_one_letter_code
_entity_poly.pdbx_strand_id
1 'polypeptide(L)'
;MKHTEIPERSNPDEVRIGLVSISDRASAGTYQDEGIPALKNWLGLAITSPLSTHERLIPDDAETITETLIELVDELGCDLVLTTGGTGPGRRDVTPEATLEAGTREMPGFGEQMRQISLRFVPTAILSRQVAVLREIEGHAALIINLPGQPKSIREILEGLKDADGKVITSGIFASVPYCIDLIGGPYIEANPDIISVFRPKSAIKPRP
;
A
#
# COMPACT_ATOMS: atom_id res chain seq x y z
N MET A 1 14.05 2.22 -25.16
CA MET A 1 13.84 2.01 -23.72
C MET A 1 14.69 0.83 -23.31
N LYS A 2 15.61 1.00 -22.34
CA LYS A 2 16.32 -0.15 -21.78
C LYS A 2 15.31 -0.90 -20.93
N HIS A 3 14.93 -2.13 -21.32
CA HIS A 3 14.23 -3.03 -20.45
C HIS A 3 15.18 -3.36 -19.28
N THR A 4 14.97 -2.77 -18.14
CA THR A 4 15.65 -3.16 -16.92
C THR A 4 14.98 -4.47 -16.50
N GLU A 5 15.73 -5.59 -16.54
CA GLU A 5 15.21 -6.86 -16.05
C GLU A 5 14.96 -6.74 -14.55
N ILE A 6 13.73 -7.02 -14.14
CA ILE A 6 13.37 -7.08 -12.71
C ILE A 6 14.28 -8.13 -12.03
N PRO A 7 14.89 -7.80 -10.88
CA PRO A 7 15.77 -8.72 -10.17
C PRO A 7 15.06 -10.05 -9.86
N GLU A 8 15.72 -11.18 -10.15
CA GLU A 8 15.19 -12.49 -9.80
C GLU A 8 14.91 -12.59 -8.29
N ARG A 9 13.87 -13.34 -7.92
CA ARG A 9 13.55 -13.62 -6.53
C ARG A 9 14.34 -14.83 -6.05
N SER A 10 14.97 -14.70 -4.88
CA SER A 10 15.62 -15.84 -4.22
C SER A 10 14.61 -16.88 -3.71
N ASN A 11 13.39 -16.44 -3.41
CA ASN A 11 12.25 -17.26 -3.02
C ASN A 11 11.02 -16.83 -3.84
N PRO A 12 10.33 -17.74 -4.55
CA PRO A 12 9.14 -17.40 -5.35
C PRO A 12 7.98 -16.84 -4.53
N ASP A 13 7.93 -17.13 -3.23
CA ASP A 13 6.91 -16.62 -2.31
C ASP A 13 7.35 -15.33 -1.60
N GLU A 14 8.51 -14.77 -1.94
CA GLU A 14 8.96 -13.47 -1.42
C GLU A 14 8.06 -12.35 -1.90
N VAL A 15 7.57 -11.56 -0.96
CA VAL A 15 6.79 -10.35 -1.22
C VAL A 15 7.69 -9.14 -1.16
N ARG A 16 7.78 -8.36 -2.24
CA ARG A 16 8.54 -7.11 -2.30
C ARG A 16 7.60 -5.92 -2.13
N ILE A 17 7.85 -5.11 -1.12
CA ILE A 17 6.97 -3.97 -0.79
C ILE A 17 7.76 -2.68 -0.81
N GLY A 18 7.29 -1.72 -1.61
CA GLY A 18 7.75 -0.32 -1.57
C GLY A 18 7.03 0.44 -0.46
N LEU A 19 7.78 1.16 0.38
CA LEU A 19 7.25 2.02 1.44
C LEU A 19 7.71 3.44 1.18
N VAL A 20 6.77 4.34 0.91
CA VAL A 20 7.08 5.72 0.54
C VAL A 20 6.44 6.68 1.52
N SER A 21 7.25 7.42 2.27
CA SER A 21 6.77 8.57 3.05
C SER A 21 6.97 9.84 2.23
N ILE A 22 5.87 10.58 2.06
CA ILE A 22 5.81 11.80 1.25
C ILE A 22 5.57 12.96 2.18
N SER A 23 6.61 13.79 2.37
CA SER A 23 6.56 14.94 3.27
C SER A 23 7.73 15.89 3.03
N ASP A 24 7.45 17.13 2.65
CA ASP A 24 8.44 18.20 2.55
C ASP A 24 9.24 18.38 3.85
N ARG A 25 8.56 18.31 5.00
CA ARG A 25 9.19 18.56 6.31
C ARG A 25 10.05 17.40 6.77
N ALA A 26 9.59 16.17 6.57
CA ALA A 26 10.36 15.00 6.98
C ALA A 26 11.57 14.79 6.05
N SER A 27 11.41 14.95 4.73
CA SER A 27 12.51 14.84 3.76
C SER A 27 13.58 15.91 3.96
N ALA A 28 13.19 17.11 4.42
CA ALA A 28 14.12 18.18 4.80
C ALA A 28 14.71 18.01 6.21
N GLY A 29 14.40 16.93 6.93
CA GLY A 29 14.92 16.67 8.27
C GLY A 29 14.31 17.55 9.39
N THR A 30 13.18 18.23 9.12
CA THR A 30 12.52 19.09 10.10
C THR A 30 11.88 18.30 11.25
N TYR A 31 11.42 17.08 10.97
CA TYR A 31 10.99 16.13 11.99
C TYR A 31 11.30 14.69 11.53
N GLN A 32 11.24 13.76 12.48
CA GLN A 32 11.47 12.34 12.18
C GLN A 32 10.23 11.72 11.52
N ASP A 33 10.43 11.00 10.41
CA ASP A 33 9.37 10.23 9.78
C ASP A 33 8.86 9.13 10.71
N GLU A 34 7.55 9.06 10.87
CA GLU A 34 6.85 8.01 11.64
C GLU A 34 6.04 7.06 10.72
N GLY A 35 5.84 7.44 9.46
CA GLY A 35 5.04 6.68 8.50
C GLY A 35 5.67 5.35 8.10
N ILE A 36 6.90 5.38 7.62
CA ILE A 36 7.65 4.16 7.24
C ILE A 36 7.81 3.21 8.43
N PRO A 37 8.25 3.65 9.62
CA PRO A 37 8.33 2.77 10.79
C PRO A 37 7.00 2.12 11.16
N ALA A 38 5.89 2.87 11.12
CA ALA A 38 4.56 2.34 11.40
C ALA A 38 4.15 1.26 10.39
N LEU A 39 4.36 1.49 9.09
CA LEU A 39 4.10 0.52 8.03
C LEU A 39 4.95 -0.74 8.18
N LYS A 40 6.27 -0.60 8.38
CA LYS A 40 7.17 -1.75 8.58
C LYS A 40 6.77 -2.61 9.76
N ASN A 41 6.49 -1.98 10.89
CA ASN A 41 6.08 -2.70 12.10
C ASN A 41 4.79 -3.47 11.85
N TRP A 42 3.79 -2.83 11.24
CA TRP A 42 2.51 -3.46 10.97
C TRP A 42 2.66 -4.63 9.96
N LEU A 43 3.37 -4.43 8.85
CA LEU A 43 3.59 -5.47 7.84
C LEU A 43 4.34 -6.68 8.41
N GLY A 44 5.35 -6.44 9.26
CA GLY A 44 6.10 -7.51 9.93
C GLY A 44 5.26 -8.34 10.89
N LEU A 45 4.15 -7.80 11.42
CA LEU A 45 3.18 -8.53 12.24
C LEU A 45 2.11 -9.23 11.38
N ALA A 46 1.71 -8.61 10.27
CA ALA A 46 0.57 -9.03 9.47
C ALA A 46 0.93 -10.05 8.38
N ILE A 47 2.15 -10.02 7.82
CA ILE A 47 2.59 -10.90 6.74
C ILE A 47 3.49 -11.99 7.32
N THR A 48 3.19 -13.25 6.99
CA THR A 48 4.00 -14.43 7.38
C THR A 48 4.85 -14.98 6.23
N SER A 49 4.55 -14.60 4.98
CA SER A 49 5.42 -14.87 3.84
C SER A 49 6.78 -14.17 3.98
N PRO A 50 7.85 -14.68 3.33
CA PRO A 50 9.10 -13.94 3.22
C PRO A 50 8.87 -12.53 2.67
N LEU A 51 9.43 -11.51 3.33
CA LEU A 51 9.14 -10.11 3.05
C LEU A 51 10.43 -9.32 2.90
N SER A 52 10.54 -8.54 1.81
CA SER A 52 11.55 -7.49 1.66
C SER A 52 10.90 -6.12 1.45
N THR A 53 11.52 -5.07 1.97
CA THR A 53 11.01 -3.70 1.88
C THR A 53 12.02 -2.78 1.23
N HIS A 54 11.52 -1.87 0.37
CA HIS A 54 12.27 -0.78 -0.25
C HIS A 54 11.69 0.55 0.21
N GLU A 55 12.48 1.31 0.96
CA GLU A 55 12.01 2.53 1.64
C GLU A 55 12.44 3.79 0.90
N ARG A 56 11.54 4.77 0.79
CA ARG A 56 11.80 6.09 0.22
C ARG A 56 11.16 7.17 1.10
N LEU A 57 11.92 8.18 1.44
CA LEU A 57 11.44 9.41 2.10
C LEU A 57 11.66 10.56 1.13
N ILE A 58 10.59 11.13 0.59
CA ILE A 58 10.62 12.09 -0.51
C ILE A 58 9.76 13.33 -0.21
N PRO A 59 10.03 14.47 -0.89
CA PRO A 59 9.21 15.67 -0.77
C PRO A 59 7.83 15.52 -1.45
N ASP A 60 6.92 16.44 -1.15
CA ASP A 60 5.61 16.60 -1.80
C ASP A 60 5.79 17.24 -3.19
N ASP A 61 6.40 16.50 -4.12
CA ASP A 61 6.66 16.88 -5.50
C ASP A 61 6.15 15.82 -6.47
N ALA A 62 5.26 16.21 -7.40
CA ALA A 62 4.53 15.24 -8.23
C ALA A 62 5.46 14.41 -9.13
N GLU A 63 6.47 15.04 -9.76
CA GLU A 63 7.42 14.34 -10.63
C GLU A 63 8.25 13.32 -9.82
N THR A 64 8.80 13.76 -8.68
CA THR A 64 9.57 12.90 -7.78
C THR A 64 8.72 11.70 -7.28
N ILE A 65 7.44 11.94 -6.95
CA ILE A 65 6.54 10.86 -6.49
C ILE A 65 6.29 9.89 -7.65
N THR A 66 5.93 10.37 -8.83
CA THR A 66 5.66 9.53 -10.00
C THR A 66 6.87 8.68 -10.36
N GLU A 67 8.06 9.26 -10.46
CA GLU A 67 9.31 8.56 -10.77
C GLU A 67 9.66 7.50 -9.71
N THR A 68 9.48 7.83 -8.43
CA THR A 68 9.71 6.90 -7.32
C THR A 68 8.78 5.68 -7.38
N LEU A 69 7.50 5.90 -7.68
CA LEU A 69 6.53 4.81 -7.82
C LEU A 69 6.87 3.90 -9.01
N ILE A 70 7.29 4.49 -10.13
CA ILE A 70 7.74 3.78 -11.32
C ILE A 70 9.01 2.97 -11.01
N GLU A 71 10.03 3.57 -10.39
CA GLU A 71 11.27 2.88 -9.97
C GLU A 71 10.97 1.65 -9.12
N LEU A 72 10.13 1.81 -8.09
CA LEU A 72 9.81 0.72 -7.17
C LEU A 72 9.15 -0.49 -7.87
N VAL A 73 8.30 -0.23 -8.86
CA VAL A 73 7.63 -1.30 -9.59
C VAL A 73 8.48 -1.85 -10.73
N ASP A 74 8.99 -0.97 -11.62
CA ASP A 74 9.58 -1.36 -12.88
C ASP A 74 11.03 -1.84 -12.74
N GLU A 75 11.77 -1.31 -11.76
CA GLU A 75 13.19 -1.62 -11.57
C GLU A 75 13.43 -2.55 -10.37
N LEU A 76 12.71 -2.34 -9.26
CA LEU A 76 12.88 -3.14 -8.03
C LEU A 76 11.90 -4.30 -7.93
N GLY A 77 10.88 -4.35 -8.79
CA GLY A 77 9.91 -5.44 -8.84
C GLY A 77 9.04 -5.56 -7.59
N CYS A 78 8.68 -4.42 -6.98
CA CYS A 78 7.73 -4.42 -5.87
C CYS A 78 6.37 -4.92 -6.33
N ASP A 79 5.73 -5.78 -5.54
CA ASP A 79 4.37 -6.30 -5.78
C ASP A 79 3.29 -5.37 -5.22
N LEU A 80 3.66 -4.68 -4.16
CA LEU A 80 2.83 -3.72 -3.44
C LEU A 80 3.65 -2.46 -3.16
N VAL A 81 3.08 -1.29 -3.41
CA VAL A 81 3.66 -0.02 -2.97
C VAL A 81 2.65 0.70 -2.09
N LEU A 82 3.05 1.03 -0.88
CA LEU A 82 2.26 1.79 0.08
C LEU A 82 2.89 3.16 0.26
N THR A 83 2.15 4.22 -0.07
CA THR A 83 2.58 5.59 0.22
C THR A 83 1.87 6.12 1.46
N THR A 84 2.46 7.04 2.18
CA THR A 84 1.85 7.76 3.29
C THR A 84 2.15 9.26 3.17
N GLY A 85 1.13 10.10 3.34
CA GLY A 85 1.23 11.56 3.22
C GLY A 85 0.74 12.13 1.88
N GLY A 86 0.58 13.44 1.82
CA GLY A 86 0.23 14.20 0.61
C GLY A 86 -1.15 13.89 0.01
N THR A 87 -2.14 13.42 0.79
CA THR A 87 -3.44 12.95 0.29
C THR A 87 -4.63 13.88 0.61
N GLY A 88 -4.40 15.03 1.20
CA GLY A 88 -5.42 16.00 1.54
C GLY A 88 -5.76 16.96 0.39
N PRO A 89 -6.55 18.03 0.67
CA PRO A 89 -6.94 19.03 -0.32
C PRO A 89 -5.92 20.20 -0.43
N GLY A 90 -4.81 20.15 0.28
CA GLY A 90 -3.80 21.20 0.25
C GLY A 90 -3.10 21.29 -1.11
N ARG A 91 -2.55 22.47 -1.44
CA ARG A 91 -1.87 22.69 -2.73
C ARG A 91 -0.63 21.83 -2.92
N ARG A 92 -0.01 21.40 -1.82
CA ARG A 92 1.17 20.52 -1.84
C ARG A 92 0.80 19.04 -1.77
N ASP A 93 -0.48 18.72 -1.49
CA ASP A 93 -0.95 17.33 -1.47
C ASP A 93 -1.19 16.86 -2.91
N VAL A 94 -0.17 16.31 -3.54
CA VAL A 94 -0.17 15.89 -4.96
C VAL A 94 0.02 14.38 -5.14
N THR A 95 0.03 13.63 -4.03
CA THR A 95 0.21 12.18 -4.06
C THR A 95 -0.83 11.45 -4.91
N PRO A 96 -2.14 11.78 -4.85
CA PRO A 96 -3.14 11.08 -5.65
C PRO A 96 -2.93 11.28 -7.16
N GLU A 97 -2.61 12.50 -7.59
CA GLU A 97 -2.37 12.83 -8.99
C GLU A 97 -1.13 12.08 -9.53
N ALA A 98 -0.02 12.11 -8.79
CA ALA A 98 1.20 11.39 -9.14
C ALA A 98 0.99 9.87 -9.19
N THR A 99 0.16 9.33 -8.28
CA THR A 99 -0.17 7.90 -8.26
C THR A 99 -1.03 7.50 -9.46
N LEU A 100 -2.00 8.33 -9.85
CA LEU A 100 -2.80 8.10 -11.06
C LEU A 100 -1.95 8.15 -12.32
N GLU A 101 -0.96 9.05 -12.39
CA GLU A 101 -0.02 9.16 -13.51
C GLU A 101 0.90 7.93 -13.60
N ALA A 102 1.39 7.43 -12.48
CA ALA A 102 2.21 6.21 -12.42
C ALA A 102 1.42 4.94 -12.77
N GLY A 103 0.10 4.94 -12.53
CA GLY A 103 -0.78 3.78 -12.69
C GLY A 103 -1.20 3.52 -14.13
N THR A 104 -1.56 2.28 -14.42
CA THR A 104 -2.18 1.85 -15.69
C THR A 104 -3.68 1.67 -15.57
N ARG A 105 -4.18 1.31 -14.38
CA ARG A 105 -5.60 1.14 -14.08
C ARG A 105 -5.92 1.61 -12.67
N GLU A 106 -7.00 2.38 -12.51
CA GLU A 106 -7.48 2.79 -11.19
C GLU A 106 -8.26 1.67 -10.48
N MET A 107 -8.09 1.58 -9.17
CA MET A 107 -8.77 0.66 -8.27
C MET A 107 -9.62 1.43 -7.25
N PRO A 108 -10.76 2.06 -7.66
CA PRO A 108 -11.49 3.04 -6.85
C PRO A 108 -12.04 2.47 -5.54
N GLY A 109 -12.37 1.17 -5.50
CA GLY A 109 -12.88 0.51 -4.30
C GLY A 109 -11.98 0.62 -3.08
N PHE A 110 -10.64 0.70 -3.26
CA PHE A 110 -9.72 0.93 -2.14
C PHE A 110 -9.92 2.33 -1.54
N GLY A 111 -10.00 3.37 -2.37
CA GLY A 111 -10.23 4.74 -1.91
C GLY A 111 -11.59 4.89 -1.20
N GLU A 112 -12.63 4.25 -1.74
CA GLU A 112 -13.97 4.21 -1.13
C GLU A 112 -13.94 3.57 0.25
N GLN A 113 -13.33 2.38 0.38
CA GLN A 113 -13.22 1.64 1.63
C GLN A 113 -12.41 2.40 2.69
N MET A 114 -11.28 2.99 2.31
CA MET A 114 -10.45 3.80 3.20
C MET A 114 -11.23 4.98 3.77
N ARG A 115 -12.00 5.71 2.95
CA ARG A 115 -12.85 6.82 3.41
C ARG A 115 -13.97 6.35 4.32
N GLN A 116 -14.62 5.23 4.00
CA GLN A 116 -15.66 4.65 4.88
C GLN A 116 -15.14 4.32 6.28
N ILE A 117 -13.94 3.72 6.36
CA ILE A 117 -13.30 3.42 7.64
C ILE A 117 -12.98 4.72 8.39
N SER A 118 -12.29 5.66 7.73
CA SER A 118 -11.82 6.89 8.37
C SER A 118 -12.95 7.80 8.84
N LEU A 119 -14.09 7.83 8.13
CA LEU A 119 -15.29 8.59 8.53
C LEU A 119 -15.91 8.11 9.84
N ARG A 120 -15.58 6.92 10.32
CA ARG A 120 -16.01 6.44 11.65
C ARG A 120 -15.23 7.10 12.79
N PHE A 121 -14.09 7.69 12.50
CA PHE A 121 -13.22 8.34 13.50
C PHE A 121 -13.28 9.87 13.42
N VAL A 122 -13.25 10.41 12.20
CA VAL A 122 -13.21 11.87 11.99
C VAL A 122 -14.05 12.30 10.78
N PRO A 123 -14.91 13.34 10.91
CA PRO A 123 -15.75 13.80 9.81
C PRO A 123 -14.95 14.42 8.66
N THR A 124 -13.74 14.91 8.92
CA THR A 124 -12.85 15.50 7.91
C THR A 124 -12.22 14.46 6.97
N ALA A 125 -12.41 13.17 7.23
CA ALA A 125 -12.00 12.11 6.30
C ALA A 125 -12.65 12.22 4.91
N ILE A 126 -13.77 12.94 4.80
CA ILE A 126 -14.40 13.28 3.49
C ILE A 126 -13.46 14.09 2.58
N LEU A 127 -12.47 14.79 3.14
CA LEU A 127 -11.49 15.58 2.40
C LEU A 127 -10.32 14.72 1.86
N SER A 128 -10.24 13.44 2.24
CA SER A 128 -9.19 12.55 1.77
C SER A 128 -9.39 12.17 0.30
N ARG A 129 -8.33 12.33 -0.49
CA ARG A 129 -8.30 12.05 -1.92
C ARG A 129 -7.49 10.79 -2.28
N GLN A 130 -7.31 9.91 -1.29
CA GLN A 130 -6.59 8.65 -1.44
C GLN A 130 -7.11 7.82 -2.61
N VAL A 131 -6.18 7.31 -3.41
CA VAL A 131 -6.46 6.41 -4.54
C VAL A 131 -5.63 5.13 -4.43
N ALA A 132 -5.99 4.15 -5.23
CA ALA A 132 -5.15 2.99 -5.52
C ALA A 132 -5.18 2.71 -7.01
N VAL A 133 -4.07 2.21 -7.53
CA VAL A 133 -3.89 1.88 -8.94
C VAL A 133 -3.16 0.55 -9.10
N LEU A 134 -3.37 -0.11 -10.22
CA LEU A 134 -2.44 -1.12 -10.73
C LEU A 134 -1.43 -0.43 -11.65
N ARG A 135 -0.17 -0.82 -11.56
CA ARG A 135 0.84 -0.54 -12.56
C ARG A 135 1.27 -1.85 -13.19
N GLU A 136 1.11 -1.95 -14.50
CA GLU A 136 1.44 -3.15 -15.28
C GLU A 136 2.53 -2.83 -16.29
N ILE A 137 3.54 -3.68 -16.32
CA ILE A 137 4.60 -3.69 -17.32
C ILE A 137 4.72 -5.10 -17.90
N GLU A 138 5.56 -5.30 -18.91
CA GLU A 138 5.78 -6.62 -19.45
C GLU A 138 6.33 -7.58 -18.38
N GLY A 139 5.59 -8.64 -18.09
CA GLY A 139 5.98 -9.70 -17.15
C GLY A 139 5.79 -9.37 -15.66
N HIS A 140 5.30 -8.18 -15.29
CA HIS A 140 5.08 -7.82 -13.89
C HIS A 140 3.93 -6.83 -13.71
N ALA A 141 3.24 -6.95 -12.57
CA ALA A 141 2.24 -5.98 -12.15
C ALA A 141 2.29 -5.77 -10.64
N ALA A 142 1.99 -4.54 -10.21
CA ALA A 142 1.96 -4.15 -8.81
C ALA A 142 0.69 -3.38 -8.45
N LEU A 143 0.31 -3.47 -7.18
CA LEU A 143 -0.73 -2.64 -6.57
C LEU A 143 -0.07 -1.47 -5.82
N ILE A 144 -0.47 -0.24 -6.13
CA ILE A 144 -0.02 0.98 -5.45
C ILE A 144 -1.20 1.56 -4.69
N ILE A 145 -1.04 1.85 -3.39
CA ILE A 145 -2.10 2.38 -2.53
C ILE A 145 -1.60 3.60 -1.76
N ASN A 146 -2.36 4.69 -1.80
CA ASN A 146 -2.11 5.85 -0.95
C ASN A 146 -2.75 5.67 0.43
N LEU A 147 -1.99 5.86 1.49
CA LEU A 147 -2.46 5.86 2.86
C LEU A 147 -2.36 7.27 3.47
N PRO A 148 -3.12 7.58 4.53
CA PRO A 148 -3.02 8.87 5.19
C PRO A 148 -1.67 9.04 5.89
N GLY A 149 -1.27 10.30 6.13
CA GLY A 149 -0.01 10.63 6.79
C GLY A 149 0.01 10.37 8.31
N GLN A 150 -1.13 10.05 8.92
CA GLN A 150 -1.22 9.82 10.37
C GLN A 150 -0.98 8.33 10.69
N PRO A 151 0.06 7.97 11.47
CA PRO A 151 0.40 6.57 11.75
C PRO A 151 -0.75 5.74 12.33
N LYS A 152 -1.55 6.35 13.22
CA LYS A 152 -2.74 5.70 13.80
C LYS A 152 -3.77 5.33 12.72
N SER A 153 -4.04 6.24 11.79
CA SER A 153 -5.01 6.03 10.71
C SER A 153 -4.53 4.97 9.71
N ILE A 154 -3.22 4.79 9.53
CA ILE A 154 -2.64 3.72 8.71
C ILE A 154 -3.13 2.36 9.22
N ARG A 155 -2.94 2.09 10.51
CA ARG A 155 -3.36 0.82 11.12
C ARG A 155 -4.88 0.60 11.03
N GLU A 156 -5.66 1.64 11.35
CA GLU A 156 -7.13 1.60 11.28
C GLU A 156 -7.63 1.23 9.87
N ILE A 157 -7.00 1.77 8.84
CA ILE A 157 -7.35 1.50 7.44
C ILE A 157 -6.94 0.09 7.01
N LEU A 158 -5.75 -0.35 7.40
CA LEU A 158 -5.25 -1.67 7.02
C LEU A 158 -6.04 -2.80 7.68
N GLU A 159 -6.35 -2.67 8.98
CA GLU A 159 -7.06 -3.69 9.76
C GLU A 159 -8.59 -3.58 9.69
N GLY A 160 -9.13 -2.36 9.50
CA GLY A 160 -10.56 -2.09 9.56
C GLY A 160 -11.11 -1.91 10.98
N LEU A 161 -12.41 -2.05 11.12
CA LEU A 161 -13.14 -1.80 12.37
C LEU A 161 -13.57 -3.12 13.01
N LYS A 162 -13.32 -3.21 14.31
CA LYS A 162 -13.80 -4.33 15.15
C LYS A 162 -14.69 -3.78 16.28
N ASP A 163 -15.67 -4.54 16.70
CA ASP A 163 -16.46 -4.24 17.91
C ASP A 163 -15.70 -4.58 19.20
N ALA A 164 -16.35 -4.37 20.34
CA ALA A 164 -15.76 -4.66 21.65
C ALA A 164 -15.40 -6.13 21.87
N ASP A 165 -16.06 -7.04 21.15
CA ASP A 165 -15.82 -8.48 21.20
C ASP A 165 -14.78 -8.95 20.17
N GLY A 166 -14.18 -8.01 19.41
CA GLY A 166 -13.17 -8.27 18.38
C GLY A 166 -13.73 -8.73 17.04
N LYS A 167 -15.05 -8.72 16.86
CA LYS A 167 -15.70 -9.08 15.60
C LYS A 167 -15.54 -7.94 14.58
N VAL A 168 -15.17 -8.30 13.36
CA VAL A 168 -15.01 -7.34 12.26
C VAL A 168 -16.38 -6.73 11.89
N ILE A 169 -16.51 -5.41 12.04
CA ILE A 169 -17.67 -4.62 11.60
C ILE A 169 -17.46 -4.16 10.15
N THR A 170 -16.24 -3.71 9.84
CA THR A 170 -15.84 -3.24 8.51
C THR A 170 -14.44 -3.76 8.24
N SER A 171 -14.27 -4.52 7.17
CA SER A 171 -12.96 -5.06 6.79
C SER A 171 -11.99 -3.95 6.42
N GLY A 172 -10.75 -4.04 6.88
CA GLY A 172 -9.67 -3.21 6.41
C GLY A 172 -9.30 -3.53 4.97
N ILE A 173 -8.61 -2.60 4.32
CA ILE A 173 -8.24 -2.78 2.90
C ILE A 173 -7.30 -3.96 2.71
N PHE A 174 -6.46 -4.28 3.70
CA PHE A 174 -5.50 -5.38 3.58
C PHE A 174 -6.18 -6.76 3.51
N ALA A 175 -7.43 -6.88 3.91
CA ALA A 175 -8.22 -8.10 3.72
C ALA A 175 -8.30 -8.53 2.23
N SER A 176 -8.22 -7.56 1.30
CA SER A 176 -8.32 -7.80 -0.14
C SER A 176 -6.98 -7.70 -0.88
N VAL A 177 -5.95 -7.08 -0.29
CA VAL A 177 -4.65 -6.85 -0.94
C VAL A 177 -3.98 -8.16 -1.40
N PRO A 178 -3.86 -9.21 -0.56
CA PRO A 178 -3.22 -10.45 -0.99
C PRO A 178 -3.92 -11.12 -2.19
N TYR A 179 -5.25 -11.10 -2.21
CA TYR A 179 -5.98 -11.68 -3.34
C TYR A 179 -5.88 -10.81 -4.61
N CYS A 180 -5.84 -9.50 -4.48
CA CYS A 180 -5.56 -8.61 -5.61
C CYS A 180 -4.20 -8.91 -6.24
N ILE A 181 -3.16 -9.11 -5.41
CA ILE A 181 -1.81 -9.46 -5.87
C ILE A 181 -1.79 -10.84 -6.55
N ASP A 182 -2.51 -11.83 -6.02
CA ASP A 182 -2.67 -13.13 -6.71
C ASP A 182 -3.27 -12.96 -8.13
N LEU A 183 -4.31 -12.11 -8.26
CA LEU A 183 -5.02 -11.88 -9.52
C LEU A 183 -4.15 -11.21 -10.60
N ILE A 184 -3.18 -10.43 -10.21
CA ILE A 184 -2.25 -9.75 -11.12
C ILE A 184 -0.96 -10.54 -11.36
N GLY A 185 -0.88 -11.80 -10.87
CA GLY A 185 0.24 -12.70 -11.09
C GLY A 185 1.40 -12.56 -10.10
N GLY A 186 1.21 -11.84 -9.00
CA GLY A 186 2.20 -11.70 -7.92
C GLY A 186 2.30 -12.92 -7.00
N PRO A 187 3.14 -12.85 -5.96
CA PRO A 187 3.35 -13.94 -5.01
C PRO A 187 2.11 -14.21 -4.15
N TYR A 188 1.98 -15.45 -3.68
CA TYR A 188 0.91 -15.81 -2.76
C TYR A 188 1.24 -15.32 -1.34
N ILE A 189 0.59 -14.24 -0.93
CA ILE A 189 0.84 -13.62 0.38
C ILE A 189 0.05 -14.37 1.47
N GLU A 190 0.77 -14.97 2.42
CA GLU A 190 0.18 -15.47 3.65
C GLU A 190 0.19 -14.41 4.74
N ALA A 191 -0.90 -14.32 5.49
CA ALA A 191 -1.09 -13.34 6.54
C ALA A 191 -1.32 -14.02 7.90
N ASN A 192 -0.93 -13.32 8.96
CA ASN A 192 -1.21 -13.71 10.34
C ASN A 192 -2.69 -13.47 10.66
N PRO A 193 -3.51 -14.53 10.90
CA PRO A 193 -4.93 -14.39 11.13
C PRO A 193 -5.27 -13.66 12.43
N ASP A 194 -4.34 -13.58 13.39
CA ASP A 194 -4.53 -12.84 14.65
C ASP A 194 -4.48 -11.31 14.42
N ILE A 195 -3.85 -10.86 13.33
CA ILE A 195 -3.75 -9.45 12.95
C ILE A 195 -4.81 -9.11 11.91
N ILE A 196 -4.86 -9.86 10.81
CA ILE A 196 -5.76 -9.58 9.68
C ILE A 196 -6.30 -10.86 9.05
N SER A 197 -7.62 -10.92 8.86
CA SER A 197 -8.27 -11.99 8.11
C SER A 197 -8.30 -11.61 6.63
N VAL A 198 -7.50 -12.30 5.82
CA VAL A 198 -7.48 -12.14 4.37
C VAL A 198 -8.61 -12.96 3.75
N PHE A 199 -9.34 -12.34 2.82
CA PHE A 199 -10.36 -13.03 2.05
C PHE A 199 -9.79 -13.54 0.71
N ARG A 200 -10.04 -14.82 0.44
CA ARG A 200 -9.87 -15.44 -0.87
C ARG A 200 -11.09 -16.33 -1.17
N PRO A 201 -11.60 -16.36 -2.40
CA PRO A 201 -12.59 -17.38 -2.78
C PRO A 201 -11.97 -18.77 -2.68
N LYS A 202 -12.79 -19.79 -2.40
CA LYS A 202 -12.31 -21.18 -2.19
C LYS A 202 -11.43 -21.69 -3.32
N SER A 203 -11.71 -21.29 -4.56
CA SER A 203 -10.95 -21.65 -5.75
C SER A 203 -9.53 -21.06 -5.81
N ALA A 204 -9.26 -19.99 -5.05
CA ALA A 204 -7.97 -19.30 -5.01
C ALA A 204 -7.13 -19.66 -3.77
N ILE A 205 -7.63 -20.50 -2.87
CA ILE A 205 -6.88 -20.97 -1.71
C ILE A 205 -5.91 -22.06 -2.15
N LYS A 206 -4.60 -21.79 -2.03
CA LYS A 206 -3.58 -22.83 -2.26
C LYS A 206 -3.59 -23.83 -1.09
N PRO A 207 -3.51 -25.15 -1.38
CA PRO A 207 -3.32 -26.13 -0.30
C PRO A 207 -2.01 -25.81 0.44
N ARG A 208 -2.03 -25.84 1.76
CA ARG A 208 -0.80 -25.80 2.53
C ARG A 208 -0.01 -27.10 2.27
N PRO A 209 1.31 -27.03 2.09
CA PRO A 209 2.15 -28.22 1.95
C PRO A 209 2.13 -29.10 3.21
#